data_9a18b6501951c7f2324c621c3e15a1e8
#
_entry.id   9a18b6501951c7f2324c621c3e15a1e8
#
_cell.length_a   1.000
_cell.length_b   1.000
_cell.length_c   1.000
_cell.angle_alpha   90.00
_cell.angle_beta   90.00
_cell.angle_gamma   90.00
#
_symmetry.space_group_name_H-M   'P 1'
#
loop_
_entity.id
_entity.type
_entity.pdbx_description
1 polymer ?
#
loop_
_entity_poly.entity_id
_entity_poly.type
_entity_poly.pdbx_seq_one_letter_code
_entity_poly.pdbx_strand_id
1 'polypeptide(L)'
;MNHYDDFFKEQYERIQRKLDKIAGDFIYSQQLPEDMFIDNPKFMEVMGISQKTAQAWRDKGTISYSQVGNKIYYRISDIKELLDRYHIKATRKEEEHE
;
A
#
# COMPACT_ATOMS: atom_id res chain seq x y z
N MET A 1 13.46 -8.67 20.91
CA MET A 1 12.64 -8.30 19.75
C MET A 1 11.19 -8.20 20.15
N ASN A 2 10.55 -7.21 19.62
CA ASN A 2 9.17 -6.91 19.93
C ASN A 2 8.26 -7.64 18.96
N HIS A 3 7.29 -8.41 19.48
CA HIS A 3 6.32 -9.11 18.63
C HIS A 3 5.58 -8.13 17.74
N TYR A 4 5.34 -6.96 18.26
CA TYR A 4 4.64 -5.90 17.57
C TYR A 4 5.37 -5.51 16.30
N ASP A 5 6.68 -5.31 16.41
CA ASP A 5 7.50 -4.92 15.26
C ASP A 5 7.52 -6.03 14.22
N ASP A 6 7.59 -7.28 14.66
CA ASP A 6 7.58 -8.40 13.75
C ASP A 6 6.26 -8.48 13.00
N PHE A 7 5.16 -8.24 13.71
CA PHE A 7 3.84 -8.29 13.08
C PHE A 7 3.72 -7.24 11.99
N PHE A 8 4.09 -5.99 12.27
CA PHE A 8 3.94 -4.92 11.30
C PHE A 8 4.90 -5.08 10.14
N LYS A 9 6.11 -5.54 10.40
CA LYS A 9 7.06 -5.80 9.33
C LYS A 9 6.52 -6.86 8.38
N GLU A 10 5.95 -7.92 8.94
CA GLU A 10 5.40 -8.99 8.14
C GLU A 10 4.24 -8.51 7.28
N GLN A 11 3.37 -7.67 7.86
CA GLN A 11 2.25 -7.10 7.10
C GLN A 11 2.73 -6.23 5.97
N TYR A 12 3.72 -5.38 6.24
CA TYR A 12 4.28 -4.51 5.23
C TYR A 12 4.85 -5.33 4.07
N GLU A 13 5.62 -6.36 4.38
CA GLU A 13 6.23 -7.19 3.34
C GLU A 13 5.19 -7.93 2.53
N ARG A 14 4.12 -8.37 3.17
CA ARG A 14 3.05 -9.05 2.46
C ARG A 14 2.39 -8.13 1.44
N ILE A 15 2.13 -6.89 1.84
CA ILE A 15 1.53 -5.93 0.94
C ILE A 15 2.47 -5.61 -0.20
N GLN A 16 3.75 -5.46 0.08
CA GLN A 16 4.73 -5.20 -0.96
C GLN A 16 4.77 -6.34 -1.98
N ARG A 17 4.71 -7.58 -1.51
CA ARG A 17 4.72 -8.72 -2.42
C ARG A 17 3.50 -8.71 -3.33
N LYS A 18 2.34 -8.35 -2.80
CA LYS A 18 1.12 -8.28 -3.61
C LYS A 18 1.23 -7.17 -4.65
N LEU A 19 1.79 -6.04 -4.28
CA LEU A 19 2.00 -4.95 -5.23
C LEU A 19 2.98 -5.35 -6.32
N ASP A 20 4.06 -6.02 -5.94
CA ASP A 20 5.06 -6.46 -6.89
C ASP A 20 4.47 -7.46 -7.88
N LYS A 21 3.59 -8.32 -7.42
CA LYS A 21 2.94 -9.28 -8.31
C LYS A 21 2.05 -8.56 -9.32
N ILE A 22 1.29 -7.57 -8.87
CA ILE A 22 0.44 -6.80 -9.77
C ILE A 22 1.29 -6.10 -10.82
N ALA A 23 2.37 -5.47 -10.38
CA ALA A 23 3.28 -4.79 -11.29
C ALA A 23 3.90 -5.77 -12.26
N GLY A 24 4.30 -6.94 -11.76
CA GLY A 24 4.89 -7.96 -12.61
C GLY A 24 3.94 -8.42 -13.69
N ASP A 25 2.67 -8.62 -13.34
CA ASP A 25 1.68 -9.02 -14.33
C ASP A 25 1.56 -8.00 -15.45
N PHE A 26 1.74 -6.73 -15.13
CA PHE A 26 1.62 -5.65 -16.11
C PHE A 26 2.88 -5.42 -16.91
N ILE A 27 4.02 -5.88 -16.43
CA ILE A 27 5.26 -5.75 -17.20
C ILE A 27 5.12 -6.42 -18.55
N TYR A 28 4.35 -7.49 -18.61
CA TYR A 28 4.11 -8.18 -19.87
C TYR A 28 3.31 -7.34 -20.86
N SER A 29 2.60 -6.33 -20.39
CA SER A 29 1.93 -5.39 -21.28
C SER A 29 2.79 -4.16 -21.54
N GLN A 30 4.03 -4.18 -21.10
CA GLN A 30 5.01 -3.13 -21.37
C GLN A 30 4.65 -1.79 -20.72
N GLN A 31 3.95 -1.84 -19.61
CA GLN A 31 3.68 -0.64 -18.82
C GLN A 31 4.65 -0.59 -17.66
N LEU A 32 5.09 0.62 -17.34
CA LEU A 32 5.92 0.80 -16.16
C LEU A 32 5.06 0.64 -14.91
N PRO A 33 5.55 -0.11 -13.92
CA PRO A 33 4.74 -0.35 -12.72
C PRO A 33 4.25 0.92 -12.04
N GLU A 34 5.05 1.98 -12.08
CA GLU A 34 4.68 3.23 -11.45
C GLU A 34 3.50 3.90 -12.11
N ASP A 35 3.29 3.61 -13.39
CA ASP A 35 2.22 4.23 -14.17
C ASP A 35 0.93 3.42 -14.16
N MET A 36 0.94 2.29 -13.45
CA MET A 36 -0.24 1.44 -13.42
C MET A 36 -1.26 1.91 -12.41
N PHE A 37 -2.51 1.61 -12.73
CA PHE A 37 -3.61 1.89 -11.83
C PHE A 37 -4.29 0.58 -11.45
N ILE A 38 -4.81 0.52 -10.24
CA ILE A 38 -5.70 -0.57 -9.82
C ILE A 38 -6.99 0.06 -9.34
N ASP A 39 -8.09 -0.69 -9.48
CA ASP A 39 -9.38 -0.16 -9.06
C ASP A 39 -9.56 -0.33 -7.56
N ASN A 40 -10.64 0.23 -7.05
CA ASN A 40 -10.90 0.23 -5.63
C ASN A 40 -11.04 -1.18 -5.03
N PRO A 41 -11.79 -2.11 -5.66
CA PRO A 41 -11.85 -3.46 -5.11
C PRO A 41 -10.48 -4.11 -5.00
N LYS A 42 -9.61 -3.94 -6.00
CA LYS A 42 -8.28 -4.50 -5.95
C LYS A 42 -7.44 -3.83 -4.88
N PHE A 43 -7.57 -2.51 -4.76
CA PHE A 43 -6.86 -1.76 -3.73
C PHE A 43 -7.25 -2.27 -2.34
N MET A 44 -8.55 -2.46 -2.11
CA MET A 44 -9.02 -2.95 -0.83
C MET A 44 -8.48 -4.35 -0.54
N GLU A 45 -8.43 -5.19 -1.58
CA GLU A 45 -7.91 -6.54 -1.44
C GLU A 45 -6.42 -6.52 -1.09
N VAL A 46 -5.65 -5.72 -1.82
CA VAL A 46 -4.21 -5.64 -1.62
C VAL A 46 -3.87 -5.11 -0.23
N MET A 47 -4.57 -4.07 0.17
CA MET A 47 -4.30 -3.43 1.47
C MET A 47 -4.96 -4.16 2.63
N GLY A 48 -5.93 -5.03 2.34
CA GLY A 48 -6.64 -5.74 3.40
C GLY A 48 -7.52 -4.84 4.22
N ILE A 49 -8.19 -3.89 3.59
CA ILE A 49 -9.02 -2.91 4.29
C ILE A 49 -10.44 -2.97 3.76
N SER A 50 -11.36 -2.46 4.58
CA SER A 50 -12.76 -2.40 4.23
C SER A 50 -13.03 -1.20 3.33
N GLN A 51 -14.22 -1.19 2.72
CA GLN A 51 -14.66 -0.06 1.92
C GLN A 51 -14.72 1.21 2.75
N LYS A 52 -15.18 1.09 3.99
CA LYS A 52 -15.28 2.24 4.87
C LYS A 52 -13.90 2.84 5.15
N THR A 53 -12.92 1.99 5.39
CA THR A 53 -11.56 2.46 5.63
C THR A 53 -10.99 3.10 4.38
N ALA A 54 -11.19 2.49 3.22
CA ALA A 54 -10.70 3.06 1.97
C ALA A 54 -11.30 4.45 1.74
N GLN A 55 -12.58 4.59 1.99
CA GLN A 55 -13.22 5.89 1.82
C GLN A 55 -12.66 6.92 2.82
N ALA A 56 -12.44 6.50 4.06
CA ALA A 56 -11.87 7.40 5.06
C ALA A 56 -10.49 7.88 4.63
N TRP A 57 -9.69 6.99 4.06
CA TRP A 57 -8.37 7.38 3.58
C TRP A 57 -8.44 8.39 2.45
N ARG A 58 -9.40 8.20 1.53
CA ARG A 58 -9.58 9.17 0.46
C ARG A 58 -10.05 10.51 1.00
N ASP A 59 -11.02 10.48 1.91
CA ASP A 59 -11.59 11.71 2.46
C ASP A 59 -10.57 12.52 3.24
N LYS A 60 -9.66 11.83 3.92
CA LYS A 60 -8.64 12.51 4.72
C LYS A 60 -7.42 12.88 3.92
N GLY A 61 -7.38 12.51 2.64
CA GLY A 61 -6.20 12.78 1.84
C GLY A 61 -5.03 11.88 2.16
N THR A 62 -5.28 10.74 2.79
CA THR A 62 -4.23 9.79 3.12
C THR A 62 -3.68 9.14 1.85
N ILE A 63 -4.53 8.94 0.86
CA ILE A 63 -4.13 8.32 -0.40
C ILE A 63 -4.71 9.12 -1.56
N SER A 64 -3.87 9.35 -2.56
CA SER A 64 -4.32 10.00 -3.80
C SER A 64 -5.08 8.99 -4.67
N TYR A 65 -6.04 9.48 -5.41
CA TYR A 65 -6.85 8.60 -6.25
C TYR A 65 -7.39 9.37 -7.44
N SER A 66 -7.86 8.61 -8.42
CA SER A 66 -8.57 9.15 -9.58
C SER A 66 -10.00 8.63 -9.55
N GLN A 67 -10.93 9.49 -9.96
CA GLN A 67 -12.33 9.08 -9.96
C GLN A 67 -12.94 9.43 -11.31
N VAL A 68 -13.56 8.43 -11.94
CA VAL A 68 -14.25 8.61 -13.21
C VAL A 68 -15.66 8.08 -12.96
N GLY A 69 -16.61 9.01 -12.89
CA GLY A 69 -17.98 8.64 -12.52
C GLY A 69 -17.97 8.09 -11.09
N ASN A 70 -18.43 6.85 -10.95
CA ASN A 70 -18.42 6.20 -9.65
C ASN A 70 -17.28 5.18 -9.51
N LYS A 71 -16.33 5.21 -10.45
CA LYS A 71 -15.19 4.29 -10.41
C LYS A 71 -13.98 5.00 -9.86
N ILE A 72 -13.29 4.32 -8.95
CA ILE A 72 -12.13 4.89 -8.26
C ILE A 72 -10.92 4.02 -8.57
N TYR A 73 -9.81 4.69 -8.88
CA TYR A 73 -8.56 4.03 -9.24
C TYR A 73 -7.42 4.62 -8.45
N TYR A 74 -6.42 3.81 -8.20
CA TYR A 74 -5.23 4.23 -7.46
C TYR A 74 -4.00 3.91 -8.28
N ARG A 75 -3.08 4.83 -8.29
CA ARG A 75 -1.81 4.63 -8.96
C ARG A 75 -0.90 3.80 -8.07
N ILE A 76 -0.19 2.84 -8.64
CA ILE A 76 0.71 2.00 -7.85
C ILE A 76 1.75 2.85 -7.13
N SER A 77 2.28 3.89 -7.82
CA SER A 77 3.27 4.75 -7.19
C SER A 77 2.71 5.45 -5.95
N ASP A 78 1.44 5.84 -5.98
CA ASP A 78 0.82 6.50 -4.83
C ASP A 78 0.64 5.52 -3.67
N ILE A 79 0.37 4.26 -3.98
CA ILE A 79 0.25 3.24 -2.93
C ILE A 79 1.61 2.99 -2.29
N LYS A 80 2.66 2.92 -3.10
CA LYS A 80 4.00 2.73 -2.57
C LYS A 80 4.42 3.92 -1.72
N GLU A 81 4.08 5.11 -2.15
CA GLU A 81 4.39 6.30 -1.37
C GLU A 81 3.68 6.29 -0.03
N LEU A 82 2.41 5.87 -0.03
CA LEU A 82 1.66 5.74 1.22
C LEU A 82 2.37 4.79 2.18
N LEU A 83 2.76 3.63 1.69
CA LEU A 83 3.44 2.65 2.53
C LEU A 83 4.77 3.17 3.03
N ASP A 84 5.51 3.87 2.17
CA ASP A 84 6.79 4.42 2.58
C ASP A 84 6.63 5.51 3.63
N ARG A 85 5.58 6.32 3.50
CA ARG A 85 5.33 7.41 4.45
C ARG A 85 5.06 6.87 5.85
N TYR A 86 4.41 5.73 5.93
CA TYR A 86 4.06 5.14 7.22
C TYR A 86 4.97 3.97 7.59
N HIS A 87 6.06 3.83 6.87
CA HIS A 87 7.01 2.76 7.15
C HIS A 87 7.68 3.02 8.50
N ILE A 88 7.67 2.00 9.34
CA ILE A 88 8.33 2.07 10.63
C ILE A 88 9.58 1.22 10.55
N LYS A 89 10.71 1.89 10.55
CA LYS A 89 11.97 1.20 10.43
C LYS A 89 12.25 0.38 11.70
N ALA A 90 12.67 -0.85 11.52
CA ALA A 90 13.02 -1.70 12.66
C ALA A 90 14.24 -1.14 13.35
N THR A 91 14.16 -1.01 14.66
CA THR A 91 15.28 -0.54 15.44
C THR A 91 15.55 -1.58 16.54
N ARG A 92 16.78 -1.57 17.02
CA ARG A 92 17.12 -2.49 18.10
C ARG A 92 16.63 -1.95 19.42
N LYS A 93 16.18 -2.86 20.27
CA LYS A 93 15.60 -2.47 21.55
C LYS A 93 16.58 -1.69 22.41
N GLU A 94 17.84 -2.09 22.39
CA GLU A 94 18.81 -1.40 23.21
C GLU A 94 18.94 0.06 22.84
N GLU A 95 18.73 0.38 21.58
CA GLU A 95 18.81 1.77 21.15
C GLU A 95 17.65 2.59 21.66
N GLU A 96 16.51 1.94 21.79
CA GLU A 96 15.31 2.63 22.26
C GLU A 96 15.29 2.82 23.75
N HIS A 97 16.02 2.00 24.48
CA HIS A 97 15.97 2.00 25.92
C HIS A 97 16.99 2.91 26.56
N GLU A 98 17.82 3.56 25.77
CA GLU A 98 18.87 4.44 26.28
C GLU A 98 18.39 5.78 26.78
#